data_834f79da0108c30853bfd882f638d324
#
_entry.id   834f79da0108c30853bfd882f638d324
#
_cell.length_a   1.000
_cell.length_b   1.000
_cell.length_c   1.000
_cell.angle_alpha   90.00
_cell.angle_beta   90.00
_cell.angle_gamma   90.00
#
_symmetry.space_group_name_H-M   'P 1'
#
loop_
_entity.id
_entity.type
_entity.pdbx_description
1 polymer ?
#
loop_
_entity_poly.entity_id
_entity_poly.type
_entity_poly.pdbx_seq_one_letter_code
_entity_poly.pdbx_strand_id
1 'polypeptide(L)'
;MKRNVLLFISLCVVGCVMTYAQQMPGLLQKGKADTQDCKAWVDEQLSEMSLKEKIGQLFIHTVTPLQTQRNKNNIYAAIKEYKVGGLLFSGGQLSDQVLLTNYAQSLAEVPLLITFDGEWGLAMRLKGTPRFPRNRVLGCIQDNELLYEYGKEVARQCKEIGVQINFAPVADVDVNPRNPVINTRSFGGDPRNVAQKVVAYARGLEDGGVLSVCKHFPGHGDTEVDSHKALPVLNFDRARLDSIELFPFKEAVKAGLGGM
;
A
#
# COMPACT_ATOMS: atom_id res chain seq x y z
N MET A 1 60.34 -18.72 2.06
CA MET A 1 59.28 -18.25 1.17
C MET A 1 58.00 -18.99 1.51
N LYS A 2 57.23 -18.60 2.53
CA LYS A 2 55.84 -19.02 2.82
C LYS A 2 55.27 -18.20 3.98
N ARG A 3 54.88 -16.91 3.70
CA ARG A 3 54.25 -16.07 4.74
C ARG A 3 53.55 -14.83 4.21
N ASN A 4 52.96 -14.86 3.03
CA ASN A 4 52.24 -13.68 2.53
C ASN A 4 50.96 -14.03 1.70
N VAL A 5 50.29 -15.14 1.99
CA VAL A 5 49.04 -15.52 1.25
C VAL A 5 47.77 -15.43 2.13
N LEU A 6 47.91 -15.16 3.43
CA LEU A 6 46.75 -15.20 4.36
C LEU A 6 46.14 -13.84 4.71
N LEU A 7 46.59 -12.74 4.08
CA LEU A 7 46.06 -11.38 4.39
C LEU A 7 45.11 -10.80 3.32
N PHE A 8 44.83 -11.50 2.23
CA PHE A 8 43.99 -10.97 1.15
C PHE A 8 42.55 -11.53 1.11
N ILE A 9 42.21 -12.51 1.93
CA ILE A 9 40.85 -13.11 1.93
C ILE A 9 39.93 -12.45 2.96
N SER A 10 40.47 -11.70 3.92
CA SER A 10 39.66 -11.09 4.99
C SER A 10 39.06 -9.71 4.64
N LEU A 11 39.45 -9.08 3.53
CA LEU A 11 38.93 -7.76 3.14
C LEU A 11 37.77 -7.80 2.13
N CYS A 12 37.49 -8.94 1.52
CA CYS A 12 36.40 -9.07 0.53
C CYS A 12 35.03 -9.47 1.10
N VAL A 13 34.96 -9.90 2.37
CA VAL A 13 33.70 -10.35 2.98
C VAL A 13 32.97 -9.25 3.76
N VAL A 14 33.65 -8.16 4.11
CA VAL A 14 33.04 -7.01 4.84
C VAL A 14 32.37 -5.99 3.89
N GLY A 15 32.66 -6.04 2.59
CA GLY A 15 32.11 -5.11 1.60
C GLY A 15 30.72 -5.43 1.05
N CYS A 16 30.16 -6.61 1.34
CA CYS A 16 28.93 -7.08 0.70
C CYS A 16 27.66 -7.04 1.58
N VAL A 17 27.74 -6.53 2.83
CA VAL A 17 26.61 -6.53 3.77
C VAL A 17 25.98 -5.13 3.96
N MET A 18 26.46 -4.10 3.29
CA MET A 18 26.03 -2.71 3.56
C MET A 18 25.34 -1.98 2.40
N THR A 19 24.65 -2.64 1.49
CA THR A 19 24.01 -1.91 0.38
C THR A 19 22.53 -2.18 0.15
N TYR A 20 21.86 -2.94 1.00
CA TYR A 20 20.41 -3.14 0.86
C TYR A 20 19.52 -2.08 1.55
N ALA A 21 20.10 -1.14 2.28
CA ALA A 21 19.34 -0.26 3.18
C ALA A 21 18.88 1.08 2.59
N GLN A 22 19.17 1.41 1.32
CA GLN A 22 18.89 2.76 0.80
C GLN A 22 18.48 2.84 -0.69
N GLN A 23 18.03 1.79 -1.33
CA GLN A 23 17.41 1.95 -2.65
C GLN A 23 15.92 2.27 -2.46
N MET A 24 15.50 3.42 -3.02
CA MET A 24 14.09 3.73 -3.16
C MET A 24 13.41 2.60 -3.93
N PRO A 25 12.16 2.22 -3.56
CA PRO A 25 11.37 1.24 -4.30
C PRO A 25 11.37 1.55 -5.80
N GLY A 26 11.39 0.51 -6.63
CA GLY A 26 11.51 0.66 -8.08
C GLY A 26 10.45 1.56 -8.73
N LEU A 27 9.27 1.64 -8.09
CA LEU A 27 8.16 2.49 -8.53
C LEU A 27 8.46 3.99 -8.37
N LEU A 28 9.27 4.36 -7.34
CA LEU A 28 9.59 5.74 -6.98
C LEU A 28 11.02 6.14 -7.33
N GLN A 29 11.77 5.28 -8.02
CA GLN A 29 13.13 5.63 -8.47
C GLN A 29 13.06 6.80 -9.45
N LYS A 30 13.74 7.91 -9.08
CA LYS A 30 13.97 9.03 -9.98
C LYS A 30 14.51 8.53 -11.33
N GLY A 31 13.88 8.90 -12.41
CA GLY A 31 14.26 8.53 -13.77
C GLY A 31 13.32 7.55 -14.49
N LYS A 32 12.44 6.82 -13.77
CA LYS A 32 11.37 6.03 -14.42
C LYS A 32 10.05 6.80 -14.55
N ALA A 33 9.75 7.68 -13.59
CA ALA A 33 8.55 8.53 -13.61
C ALA A 33 8.82 9.96 -14.14
N ASP A 34 10.09 10.39 -14.18
CA ASP A 34 10.52 11.75 -14.56
C ASP A 34 11.06 11.78 -16.02
N THR A 35 10.51 10.96 -16.89
CA THR A 35 10.85 11.05 -18.31
C THR A 35 10.18 12.29 -18.92
N GLN A 36 10.84 12.92 -19.90
CA GLN A 36 10.29 14.04 -20.65
C GLN A 36 8.93 13.67 -21.27
N ASP A 37 8.76 12.43 -21.71
CA ASP A 37 7.53 11.90 -22.29
C ASP A 37 6.41 11.81 -21.25
N CYS A 38 6.69 11.36 -20.02
CA CYS A 38 5.70 11.32 -18.94
C CYS A 38 5.23 12.72 -18.57
N LYS A 39 6.16 13.68 -18.44
CA LYS A 39 5.82 15.07 -18.16
C LYS A 39 4.99 15.69 -19.28
N ALA A 40 5.38 15.49 -20.54
CA ALA A 40 4.65 16.00 -21.68
C ALA A 40 3.21 15.45 -21.71
N TRP A 41 3.03 14.14 -21.47
CA TRP A 41 1.71 13.53 -21.38
C TRP A 41 0.86 14.14 -20.25
N VAL A 42 1.44 14.33 -19.06
CA VAL A 42 0.74 14.94 -17.90
C VAL A 42 0.34 16.38 -18.22
N ASP A 43 1.24 17.17 -18.80
CA ASP A 43 0.98 18.57 -19.16
C ASP A 43 -0.13 18.66 -20.22
N GLU A 44 -0.13 17.78 -21.23
CA GLU A 44 -1.17 17.64 -22.24
C GLU A 44 -2.53 17.35 -21.58
N GLN A 45 -2.62 16.27 -20.78
CA GLN A 45 -3.88 15.91 -20.10
C GLN A 45 -4.41 17.06 -19.23
N LEU A 46 -3.54 17.68 -18.43
CA LEU A 46 -3.94 18.79 -17.57
C LEU A 46 -4.36 20.04 -18.35
N SER A 47 -3.80 20.29 -19.54
CA SER A 47 -4.18 21.44 -20.36
C SER A 47 -5.58 21.29 -20.94
N GLU A 48 -6.01 20.08 -21.24
CA GLU A 48 -7.33 19.77 -21.82
C GLU A 48 -8.45 19.68 -20.77
N MET A 49 -8.11 19.38 -19.51
CA MET A 49 -9.08 19.22 -18.43
C MET A 49 -9.65 20.55 -17.94
N SER A 50 -10.97 20.61 -17.79
CA SER A 50 -11.66 21.65 -17.02
C SER A 50 -11.32 21.52 -15.52
N LEU A 51 -11.58 22.56 -14.72
CA LEU A 51 -11.41 22.50 -13.26
C LEU A 51 -12.23 21.36 -12.63
N LYS A 52 -13.46 21.13 -13.12
CA LYS A 52 -14.31 20.03 -12.63
C LYS A 52 -13.66 18.68 -12.87
N GLU A 53 -13.09 18.45 -14.03
CA GLU A 53 -12.39 17.20 -14.36
C GLU A 53 -11.13 17.03 -13.52
N LYS A 54 -10.31 18.07 -13.36
CA LYS A 54 -9.14 18.06 -12.46
C LYS A 54 -9.51 17.68 -11.02
N ILE A 55 -10.61 18.24 -10.51
CA ILE A 55 -11.13 17.88 -9.18
C ILE A 55 -11.60 16.43 -9.17
N GLY A 56 -12.30 15.96 -10.21
CA GLY A 56 -12.74 14.58 -10.34
C GLY A 56 -11.58 13.57 -10.22
N GLN A 57 -10.42 13.89 -10.84
CA GLN A 57 -9.23 13.03 -10.78
C GLN A 57 -8.67 12.80 -9.35
N LEU A 58 -9.04 13.66 -8.38
CA LEU A 58 -8.65 13.51 -6.98
C LEU A 58 -9.53 12.53 -6.18
N PHE A 59 -10.61 12.01 -6.79
CA PHE A 59 -11.55 11.12 -6.11
C PHE A 59 -11.38 9.68 -6.56
N ILE A 60 -11.46 8.78 -5.57
CA ILE A 60 -11.57 7.33 -5.77
C ILE A 60 -12.99 6.92 -5.36
N HIS A 61 -13.76 6.39 -6.30
CA HIS A 61 -15.14 5.97 -6.07
C HIS A 61 -15.21 4.51 -5.62
N THR A 62 -15.93 4.23 -4.53
CA THR A 62 -16.09 2.87 -4.00
C THR A 62 -17.15 2.10 -4.80
N VAL A 63 -16.81 0.89 -5.22
CA VAL A 63 -17.66 -0.01 -6.01
C VAL A 63 -17.78 -1.36 -5.32
N THR A 64 -19.00 -1.88 -5.19
CA THR A 64 -19.21 -3.29 -4.84
C THR A 64 -19.11 -4.12 -6.13
N PRO A 65 -18.25 -5.17 -6.19
CA PRO A 65 -18.10 -5.95 -7.41
C PRO A 65 -19.28 -6.91 -7.62
N LEU A 66 -20.39 -6.38 -8.13
CA LEU A 66 -21.61 -7.07 -8.50
C LEU A 66 -21.99 -6.72 -9.95
N GLN A 67 -22.28 -7.72 -10.78
CA GLN A 67 -22.65 -7.58 -12.19
C GLN A 67 -24.12 -7.15 -12.38
N THR A 68 -24.56 -6.12 -11.65
CA THR A 68 -25.90 -5.56 -11.78
C THR A 68 -25.91 -4.33 -12.69
N GLN A 69 -27.04 -4.09 -13.40
CA GLN A 69 -27.19 -2.89 -14.22
C GLN A 69 -27.06 -1.60 -13.39
N ARG A 70 -27.62 -1.59 -12.17
CA ARG A 70 -27.46 -0.47 -11.24
C ARG A 70 -26.01 -0.15 -10.97
N ASN A 71 -25.18 -1.16 -10.72
CA ASN A 71 -23.77 -0.98 -10.42
C ASN A 71 -22.99 -0.48 -11.66
N LYS A 72 -23.29 -1.03 -12.85
CA LYS A 72 -22.71 -0.52 -14.11
C LYS A 72 -23.09 0.93 -14.37
N ASN A 73 -24.32 1.34 -14.09
CA ASN A 73 -24.75 2.73 -14.21
C ASN A 73 -24.00 3.64 -13.21
N ASN A 74 -23.78 3.19 -11.98
CA ASN A 74 -22.99 3.95 -11.00
C ASN A 74 -21.53 4.13 -11.46
N ILE A 75 -20.90 3.08 -11.99
CA ILE A 75 -19.54 3.14 -12.55
C ILE A 75 -19.52 4.11 -13.74
N TYR A 76 -20.51 4.02 -14.64
CA TYR A 76 -20.63 4.91 -15.79
C TYR A 76 -20.71 6.39 -15.34
N ALA A 77 -21.60 6.71 -14.40
CA ALA A 77 -21.74 8.07 -13.87
C ALA A 77 -20.43 8.55 -13.20
N ALA A 78 -19.81 7.72 -12.36
CA ALA A 78 -18.53 8.07 -11.73
C ALA A 78 -17.46 8.46 -12.76
N ILE A 79 -17.36 7.74 -13.87
CA ILE A 79 -16.35 7.97 -14.90
C ILE A 79 -16.74 9.08 -15.86
N LYS A 80 -17.96 9.06 -16.41
CA LYS A 80 -18.37 9.97 -17.47
C LYS A 80 -18.89 11.33 -16.98
N GLU A 81 -19.56 11.35 -15.83
CA GLU A 81 -20.16 12.58 -15.29
C GLU A 81 -19.27 13.26 -14.24
N TYR A 82 -18.67 12.44 -13.34
CA TYR A 82 -17.82 12.94 -12.24
C TYR A 82 -16.34 12.90 -12.56
N LYS A 83 -15.90 12.18 -13.61
CA LYS A 83 -14.50 12.11 -14.07
C LYS A 83 -13.53 11.67 -12.96
N VAL A 84 -13.93 10.68 -12.14
CA VAL A 84 -13.12 10.18 -11.02
C VAL A 84 -11.80 9.61 -11.50
N GLY A 85 -10.72 9.80 -10.72
CA GLY A 85 -9.38 9.31 -11.04
C GLY A 85 -9.17 7.83 -10.73
N GLY A 86 -10.06 7.22 -9.94
CA GLY A 86 -9.92 5.81 -9.59
C GLY A 86 -11.15 5.14 -9.01
N LEU A 87 -11.06 3.83 -8.84
CA LEU A 87 -12.08 3.01 -8.21
C LEU A 87 -11.48 2.17 -7.09
N LEU A 88 -12.21 2.05 -5.98
CA LEU A 88 -11.94 1.11 -4.89
C LEU A 88 -12.98 -0.01 -4.92
N PHE A 89 -12.55 -1.24 -5.14
CA PHE A 89 -13.45 -2.39 -5.05
C PHE A 89 -13.56 -2.89 -3.60
N SER A 90 -14.79 -2.92 -3.10
CA SER A 90 -15.11 -3.49 -1.80
C SER A 90 -15.12 -5.01 -1.76
N GLY A 91 -15.63 -5.84 -1.12
CA GLY A 91 -15.54 -7.31 -1.18
C GLY A 91 -16.53 -7.95 -2.15
N GLY A 92 -16.13 -9.04 -2.78
CA GLY A 92 -16.97 -9.77 -3.73
C GLY A 92 -16.32 -11.00 -4.36
N GLN A 93 -16.76 -11.38 -5.56
CA GLN A 93 -16.15 -12.42 -6.35
C GLN A 93 -15.00 -11.87 -7.19
N LEU A 94 -13.91 -12.60 -7.30
CA LEU A 94 -12.75 -12.25 -8.13
C LEU A 94 -13.16 -11.96 -9.59
N SER A 95 -13.96 -12.85 -10.18
CA SER A 95 -14.45 -12.72 -11.58
C SER A 95 -15.22 -11.42 -11.81
N ASP A 96 -16.08 -11.05 -10.86
CA ASP A 96 -16.89 -9.84 -10.98
C ASP A 96 -16.04 -8.57 -10.92
N GLN A 97 -15.03 -8.53 -10.06
CA GLN A 97 -14.10 -7.40 -10.03
C GLN A 97 -13.36 -7.26 -11.35
N VAL A 98 -12.80 -8.34 -11.91
CA VAL A 98 -12.04 -8.30 -13.17
C VAL A 98 -12.93 -7.78 -14.31
N LEU A 99 -14.16 -8.30 -14.44
CA LEU A 99 -15.10 -7.85 -15.47
C LEU A 99 -15.48 -6.37 -15.30
N LEU A 100 -15.72 -5.92 -14.08
CA LEU A 100 -16.06 -4.51 -13.82
C LEU A 100 -14.83 -3.59 -13.96
N THR A 101 -13.62 -4.04 -13.65
CA THR A 101 -12.38 -3.31 -13.93
C THR A 101 -12.24 -3.08 -15.44
N ASN A 102 -12.38 -4.13 -16.25
CA ASN A 102 -12.29 -4.01 -17.71
C ASN A 102 -13.39 -3.09 -18.27
N TYR A 103 -14.62 -3.22 -17.77
CA TYR A 103 -15.73 -2.33 -18.15
C TYR A 103 -15.42 -0.87 -17.80
N ALA A 104 -14.93 -0.60 -16.59
CA ALA A 104 -14.59 0.75 -16.15
C ALA A 104 -13.46 1.37 -17.00
N GLN A 105 -12.39 0.61 -17.23
CA GLN A 105 -11.27 1.06 -18.06
C GLN A 105 -11.68 1.33 -19.52
N SER A 106 -12.63 0.56 -20.07
CA SER A 106 -13.15 0.81 -21.42
C SER A 106 -13.97 2.11 -21.55
N LEU A 107 -14.44 2.66 -20.44
CA LEU A 107 -15.15 3.94 -20.41
C LEU A 107 -14.23 5.14 -20.19
N ALA A 108 -13.07 4.93 -19.56
CA ALA A 108 -12.18 5.97 -19.11
C ALA A 108 -11.40 6.59 -20.28
N GLU A 109 -11.28 7.92 -20.31
CA GLU A 109 -10.45 8.67 -21.23
C GLU A 109 -9.02 8.74 -20.70
N VAL A 110 -8.89 9.00 -19.39
CA VAL A 110 -7.64 8.86 -18.64
C VAL A 110 -7.71 7.52 -17.88
N PRO A 111 -6.71 6.63 -17.97
CA PRO A 111 -6.73 5.35 -17.27
C PRO A 111 -6.99 5.50 -15.77
N LEU A 112 -7.93 4.72 -15.24
CA LEU A 112 -8.30 4.76 -13.83
C LEU A 112 -7.25 4.08 -12.96
N LEU A 113 -6.99 4.64 -11.79
CA LEU A 113 -6.29 3.96 -10.72
C LEU A 113 -7.26 2.98 -10.03
N ILE A 114 -7.00 1.70 -10.17
CA ILE A 114 -7.74 0.68 -9.42
C ILE A 114 -7.05 0.44 -8.10
N THR A 115 -7.79 0.61 -7.03
CA THR A 115 -7.28 0.54 -5.66
C THR A 115 -7.93 -0.60 -4.90
N PHE A 116 -7.26 -1.08 -3.87
CA PHE A 116 -7.70 -2.25 -3.12
C PHE A 116 -7.31 -2.17 -1.64
N ASP A 117 -8.10 -2.79 -0.79
CA ASP A 117 -7.87 -2.93 0.65
C ASP A 117 -7.42 -4.37 0.95
N GLY A 118 -6.19 -4.70 0.63
CA GLY A 118 -5.62 -6.03 0.78
C GLY A 118 -4.56 -6.12 1.87
N GLU A 119 -4.91 -5.81 3.13
CA GLU A 119 -3.98 -5.76 4.26
C GLU A 119 -3.20 -7.07 4.48
N TRP A 120 -3.87 -8.22 4.24
CA TRP A 120 -3.27 -9.55 4.24
C TRP A 120 -3.54 -10.30 2.91
N GLY A 121 -3.43 -9.58 1.79
CA GLY A 121 -3.65 -10.10 0.45
C GLY A 121 -5.09 -10.02 -0.02
N LEU A 122 -5.33 -10.50 -1.24
CA LEU A 122 -6.63 -10.35 -1.91
C LEU A 122 -7.79 -11.02 -1.19
N ALA A 123 -7.53 -12.13 -0.46
CA ALA A 123 -8.55 -12.87 0.26
C ALA A 123 -9.20 -12.10 1.42
N MET A 124 -8.66 -10.93 1.79
CA MET A 124 -9.35 -10.00 2.67
C MET A 124 -10.71 -9.57 2.10
N ARG A 125 -10.79 -9.41 0.80
CA ARG A 125 -11.95 -8.85 0.09
C ARG A 125 -12.55 -9.80 -0.95
N LEU A 126 -11.71 -10.59 -1.64
CA LEU A 126 -12.12 -11.38 -2.79
C LEU A 126 -12.18 -12.86 -2.49
N LYS A 127 -13.33 -13.47 -2.79
CA LYS A 127 -13.50 -14.92 -2.74
C LYS A 127 -12.77 -15.57 -3.92
N GLY A 128 -12.24 -16.77 -3.67
CA GLY A 128 -11.53 -17.55 -4.70
C GLY A 128 -10.04 -17.17 -4.86
N THR A 129 -9.49 -16.39 -3.94
CA THR A 129 -8.06 -16.01 -3.93
C THR A 129 -7.30 -16.73 -2.80
N PRO A 130 -5.97 -16.89 -2.93
CA PRO A 130 -5.15 -17.46 -1.87
C PRO A 130 -5.29 -16.71 -0.55
N ARG A 131 -5.35 -17.46 0.56
CA ARG A 131 -5.47 -16.89 1.91
C ARG A 131 -4.13 -16.87 2.60
N PHE A 132 -3.73 -15.69 3.07
CA PHE A 132 -2.59 -15.50 3.95
C PHE A 132 -3.04 -15.30 5.41
N PRO A 133 -2.15 -15.54 6.38
CA PRO A 133 -2.41 -15.19 7.77
C PRO A 133 -2.66 -13.69 7.94
N ARG A 134 -3.37 -13.31 9.00
CA ARG A 134 -3.51 -11.89 9.38
C ARG A 134 -2.18 -11.31 9.87
N ASN A 135 -2.06 -9.99 9.80
CA ASN A 135 -0.82 -9.28 10.13
C ASN A 135 -0.28 -9.59 11.53
N ARG A 136 -1.12 -9.86 12.52
CA ARG A 136 -0.67 -10.28 13.86
C ARG A 136 0.19 -11.56 13.82
N VAL A 137 -0.16 -12.52 12.98
CA VAL A 137 0.62 -13.74 12.79
C VAL A 137 1.89 -13.44 11.98
N LEU A 138 1.78 -12.63 10.92
CA LEU A 138 2.93 -12.20 10.12
C LEU A 138 3.92 -11.39 10.97
N GLY A 139 3.46 -10.65 11.96
CA GLY A 139 4.29 -9.91 12.91
C GLY A 139 5.21 -10.79 13.78
N CYS A 140 4.91 -12.09 13.93
CA CYS A 140 5.74 -13.04 14.65
C CYS A 140 6.92 -13.59 13.82
N ILE A 141 6.94 -13.37 12.52
CA ILE A 141 8.03 -13.81 11.63
C ILE A 141 9.29 -12.99 11.97
N GLN A 142 10.41 -13.66 12.22
CA GLN A 142 11.68 -13.00 12.57
C GLN A 142 12.42 -12.50 11.32
N ASP A 143 12.38 -13.27 10.25
CA ASP A 143 13.01 -12.94 8.98
C ASP A 143 12.14 -11.98 8.15
N ASN A 144 12.56 -10.72 8.07
CA ASN A 144 11.84 -9.70 7.30
C ASN A 144 11.91 -9.89 5.78
N GLU A 145 12.85 -10.70 5.28
CA GLU A 145 12.89 -11.06 3.86
C GLU A 145 11.64 -11.83 3.45
N LEU A 146 11.12 -12.69 4.34
CA LEU A 146 9.84 -13.38 4.08
C LEU A 146 8.65 -12.40 3.96
N LEU A 147 8.68 -11.29 4.70
CA LEU A 147 7.66 -10.23 4.58
C LEU A 147 7.81 -9.44 3.26
N TYR A 148 9.04 -9.24 2.81
CA TYR A 148 9.31 -8.62 1.52
C TYR A 148 8.82 -9.52 0.37
N GLU A 149 9.18 -10.80 0.36
CA GLU A 149 8.70 -11.75 -0.66
C GLU A 149 7.17 -11.93 -0.61
N TYR A 150 6.58 -11.91 0.58
CA TYR A 150 5.12 -11.87 0.74
C TYR A 150 4.53 -10.62 0.07
N GLY A 151 5.14 -9.45 0.25
CA GLY A 151 4.73 -8.21 -0.40
C GLY A 151 4.77 -8.31 -1.93
N LYS A 152 5.83 -8.90 -2.49
CA LYS A 152 5.95 -9.15 -3.93
C LYS A 152 4.87 -10.10 -4.46
N GLU A 153 4.56 -11.15 -3.70
CA GLU A 153 3.48 -12.08 -4.11
C GLU A 153 2.11 -11.39 -4.08
N VAL A 154 1.82 -10.56 -3.08
CA VAL A 154 0.58 -9.76 -3.04
C VAL A 154 0.55 -8.78 -4.23
N ALA A 155 1.67 -8.13 -4.56
CA ALA A 155 1.76 -7.25 -5.72
C ALA A 155 1.51 -8.00 -7.04
N ARG A 156 2.07 -9.20 -7.19
CA ARG A 156 1.83 -10.06 -8.35
C ARG A 156 0.34 -10.34 -8.53
N GLN A 157 -0.34 -10.74 -7.45
CA GLN A 157 -1.79 -10.98 -7.45
C GLN A 157 -2.60 -9.71 -7.78
N CYS A 158 -2.24 -8.57 -7.19
CA CYS A 158 -2.87 -7.28 -7.48
C CYS A 158 -2.76 -6.93 -8.98
N LYS A 159 -1.59 -7.07 -9.57
CA LYS A 159 -1.35 -6.77 -10.98
C LYS A 159 -2.18 -7.67 -11.91
N GLU A 160 -2.32 -8.94 -11.60
CA GLU A 160 -3.13 -9.88 -12.39
C GLU A 160 -4.61 -9.48 -12.49
N ILE A 161 -5.12 -8.75 -11.49
CA ILE A 161 -6.50 -8.25 -11.47
C ILE A 161 -6.61 -6.75 -11.77
N GLY A 162 -5.52 -6.12 -12.23
CA GLY A 162 -5.50 -4.72 -12.65
C GLY A 162 -5.50 -3.70 -11.50
N VAL A 163 -5.01 -4.07 -10.31
CA VAL A 163 -4.87 -3.17 -9.15
C VAL A 163 -3.48 -2.52 -9.15
N GLN A 164 -3.45 -1.17 -9.08
CA GLN A 164 -2.23 -0.37 -9.04
C GLN A 164 -1.87 0.11 -7.64
N ILE A 165 -2.85 0.25 -6.74
CA ILE A 165 -2.63 0.77 -5.38
C ILE A 165 -3.25 -0.20 -4.37
N ASN A 166 -2.47 -0.62 -3.39
CA ASN A 166 -2.99 -1.37 -2.24
C ASN A 166 -2.93 -0.50 -0.98
N PHE A 167 -4.08 -0.26 -0.35
CA PHE A 167 -4.17 0.44 0.94
C PHE A 167 -3.67 -0.46 2.08
N ALA A 168 -2.40 -0.78 2.01
CA ALA A 168 -1.61 -1.59 2.93
C ALA A 168 -0.13 -1.14 2.86
N PRO A 169 0.64 -1.39 3.91
CA PRO A 169 0.39 -2.11 5.14
C PRO A 169 -0.30 -1.29 6.24
N VAL A 170 -0.83 -2.01 7.26
CA VAL A 170 -1.28 -1.40 8.51
C VAL A 170 -0.07 -1.11 9.38
N ALA A 171 0.17 0.18 9.67
CA ALA A 171 1.29 0.68 10.46
C ALA A 171 0.91 1.01 11.91
N ASP A 172 -0.35 0.76 12.28
CA ASP A 172 -0.84 0.96 13.64
C ASP A 172 -0.16 0.01 14.62
N VAL A 173 0.25 0.54 15.77
CA VAL A 173 0.86 -0.23 16.87
C VAL A 173 -0.24 -0.61 17.86
N ASP A 174 -0.55 -1.89 18.01
CA ASP A 174 -1.65 -2.37 18.83
C ASP A 174 -1.23 -2.48 20.31
N VAL A 175 -1.32 -1.35 21.02
CA VAL A 175 -0.95 -1.24 22.45
C VAL A 175 -2.16 -1.24 23.37
N ASN A 176 -3.38 -1.06 22.85
CA ASN A 176 -4.60 -1.04 23.63
C ASN A 176 -5.46 -2.29 23.37
N PRO A 177 -5.55 -3.23 24.33
CA PRO A 177 -6.35 -4.45 24.18
C PRO A 177 -7.86 -4.19 24.01
N ARG A 178 -8.34 -2.97 24.33
CA ARG A 178 -9.73 -2.56 24.13
C ARG A 178 -10.00 -1.95 22.76
N ASN A 179 -8.98 -1.83 21.91
CA ASN A 179 -9.15 -1.28 20.57
C ASN A 179 -10.13 -2.14 19.76
N PRO A 180 -11.26 -1.56 19.26
CA PRO A 180 -12.28 -2.34 18.57
C PRO A 180 -11.97 -2.63 17.10
N VAL A 181 -10.94 -1.97 16.51
CA VAL A 181 -10.73 -1.92 15.07
C VAL A 181 -9.41 -2.57 14.63
N ILE A 182 -8.30 -2.23 15.29
CA ILE A 182 -6.95 -2.60 14.82
C ILE A 182 -6.63 -4.05 15.19
N ASN A 183 -6.47 -4.38 16.45
CA ASN A 183 -6.37 -5.75 16.94
C ASN A 183 -5.46 -6.65 16.03
N THR A 184 -6.03 -7.71 15.43
CA THR A 184 -5.30 -8.66 14.57
C THR A 184 -4.86 -8.10 13.21
N ARG A 185 -5.25 -6.86 12.87
CA ARG A 185 -4.82 -6.15 11.68
C ARG A 185 -3.42 -5.55 11.84
N SER A 186 -2.98 -5.25 13.08
CA SER A 186 -1.61 -4.80 13.37
C SER A 186 -0.61 -5.96 13.34
N PHE A 187 0.66 -5.64 13.02
CA PHE A 187 1.79 -6.57 13.17
C PHE A 187 2.23 -6.77 14.62
N GLY A 188 1.72 -6.00 15.59
CA GLY A 188 2.02 -6.17 17.01
C GLY A 188 1.95 -4.90 17.84
N GLY A 189 2.38 -5.02 19.11
CA GLY A 189 2.42 -3.92 20.07
C GLY A 189 3.81 -3.29 20.25
N ASP A 190 4.84 -3.81 19.58
CA ASP A 190 6.18 -3.19 19.57
C ASP A 190 6.33 -2.30 18.32
N PRO A 191 6.49 -0.97 18.47
CA PRO A 191 6.58 -0.04 17.35
C PRO A 191 7.76 -0.32 16.41
N ARG A 192 8.88 -0.85 16.95
CA ARG A 192 10.06 -1.18 16.14
C ARG A 192 9.79 -2.42 15.26
N ASN A 193 9.19 -3.46 15.83
CA ASN A 193 8.79 -4.64 15.07
C ASN A 193 7.76 -4.25 14.00
N VAL A 194 6.73 -3.48 14.36
CA VAL A 194 5.73 -3.00 13.40
C VAL A 194 6.38 -2.24 12.24
N ALA A 195 7.29 -1.30 12.54
CA ALA A 195 8.01 -0.54 11.52
C ALA A 195 8.79 -1.43 10.55
N GLN A 196 9.52 -2.43 11.07
CA GLN A 196 10.28 -3.37 10.23
C GLN A 196 9.37 -4.16 9.30
N LYS A 197 8.23 -4.67 9.81
CA LYS A 197 7.25 -5.41 9.00
C LYS A 197 6.60 -4.52 7.94
N VAL A 198 6.22 -3.30 8.32
CA VAL A 198 5.64 -2.28 7.42
C VAL A 198 6.60 -1.99 6.27
N VAL A 199 7.88 -1.69 6.58
CA VAL A 199 8.87 -1.37 5.55
C VAL A 199 9.13 -2.56 4.63
N ALA A 200 9.28 -3.76 5.18
CA ALA A 200 9.53 -4.96 4.37
C ALA A 200 8.35 -5.27 3.43
N TYR A 201 7.13 -5.29 3.96
CA TYR A 201 5.93 -5.57 3.17
C TYR A 201 5.68 -4.50 2.10
N ALA A 202 5.77 -3.21 2.47
CA ALA A 202 5.55 -2.12 1.53
C ALA A 202 6.59 -2.10 0.40
N ARG A 203 7.88 -2.33 0.71
CA ARG A 203 8.93 -2.47 -0.32
C ARG A 203 8.62 -3.62 -1.28
N GLY A 204 8.18 -4.77 -0.75
CA GLY A 204 7.78 -5.89 -1.59
C GLY A 204 6.63 -5.54 -2.54
N LEU A 205 5.61 -4.80 -2.05
CA LEU A 205 4.52 -4.30 -2.89
C LEU A 205 5.05 -3.39 -4.01
N GLU A 206 5.89 -2.41 -3.69
CA GLU A 206 6.37 -1.39 -4.62
C GLU A 206 7.40 -1.93 -5.60
N ASP A 207 8.32 -2.79 -5.18
CA ASP A 207 9.24 -3.49 -6.09
C ASP A 207 8.48 -4.48 -7.00
N GLY A 208 7.34 -4.99 -6.53
CA GLY A 208 6.39 -5.76 -7.33
C GLY A 208 5.54 -4.92 -8.29
N GLY A 209 5.62 -3.58 -8.22
CA GLY A 209 4.93 -2.63 -9.12
C GLY A 209 3.53 -2.23 -8.65
N VAL A 210 3.22 -2.32 -7.36
CA VAL A 210 1.97 -1.86 -6.75
C VAL A 210 2.28 -0.83 -5.66
N LEU A 211 1.72 0.37 -5.75
CA LEU A 211 1.92 1.43 -4.78
C LEU A 211 1.36 1.00 -3.42
N SER A 212 2.17 1.11 -2.37
CA SER A 212 1.75 0.90 -1.00
C SER A 212 1.20 2.18 -0.37
N VAL A 213 0.24 2.04 0.56
CA VAL A 213 -0.27 3.15 1.36
C VAL A 213 -0.33 2.72 2.82
N CYS A 214 0.61 3.22 3.62
CA CYS A 214 0.67 2.92 5.05
C CYS A 214 -0.49 3.57 5.81
N LYS A 215 -1.16 2.83 6.69
CA LYS A 215 -2.36 3.30 7.40
C LYS A 215 -2.41 2.78 8.84
N HIS A 216 -3.12 3.50 9.74
CA HIS A 216 -4.00 4.65 9.57
C HIS A 216 -3.37 5.87 10.22
N PHE A 217 -2.70 6.70 9.47
CA PHE A 217 -2.03 7.88 10.00
C PHE A 217 -3.01 8.80 10.75
N PRO A 218 -2.64 9.37 11.92
CA PRO A 218 -1.33 9.33 12.59
C PRO A 218 -1.11 8.14 13.54
N GLY A 219 -1.98 7.13 13.56
CA GLY A 219 -1.95 5.94 14.40
C GLY A 219 -3.29 5.70 15.09
N HIS A 220 -3.87 4.53 14.86
CA HIS A 220 -5.19 4.14 15.37
C HIS A 220 -5.09 3.03 16.44
N GLY A 221 -3.87 2.59 16.79
CA GLY A 221 -3.66 1.39 17.60
C GLY A 221 -4.02 1.53 19.09
N ASP A 222 -4.07 2.75 19.61
CA ASP A 222 -4.40 3.04 21.03
C ASP A 222 -5.76 3.72 21.22
N THR A 223 -6.62 3.71 20.21
CA THR A 223 -7.97 4.28 20.31
C THR A 223 -8.97 3.28 20.85
N GLU A 224 -10.00 3.76 21.57
CA GLU A 224 -11.11 2.95 22.08
C GLU A 224 -12.40 3.15 21.29
N VAL A 225 -12.39 4.03 20.31
CA VAL A 225 -13.54 4.40 19.49
C VAL A 225 -13.27 4.00 18.05
N ASP A 226 -14.24 3.36 17.42
CA ASP A 226 -14.23 3.09 16.00
C ASP A 226 -14.40 4.41 15.21
N SER A 227 -13.40 4.78 14.41
CA SER A 227 -13.40 5.99 13.59
C SER A 227 -14.54 6.08 12.57
N HIS A 228 -15.19 4.97 12.24
CA HIS A 228 -16.40 4.94 11.40
C HIS A 228 -17.65 5.39 12.15
N LYS A 229 -17.60 5.44 13.48
CA LYS A 229 -18.76 5.78 14.35
C LYS A 229 -18.62 7.14 15.02
N ALA A 230 -17.41 7.50 15.42
CA ALA A 230 -17.12 8.79 16.05
C ALA A 230 -15.64 9.14 15.88
N LEU A 231 -15.28 10.41 16.11
CA LEU A 231 -13.90 10.86 16.07
C LEU A 231 -13.12 10.31 17.29
N PRO A 232 -12.13 9.43 17.09
CA PRO A 232 -11.25 9.00 18.17
C PRO A 232 -10.30 10.13 18.58
N VAL A 233 -10.04 10.24 19.87
CA VAL A 233 -9.13 11.24 20.42
C VAL A 233 -8.01 10.54 21.19
N LEU A 234 -6.77 10.92 20.91
CA LEU A 234 -5.59 10.50 21.65
C LEU A 234 -5.06 11.69 22.45
N ASN A 235 -5.17 11.59 23.80
CA ASN A 235 -4.70 12.63 24.72
C ASN A 235 -3.25 12.38 25.14
N PHE A 236 -2.35 12.26 24.15
CA PHE A 236 -0.94 12.01 24.36
C PHE A 236 -0.10 13.24 24.03
N ASP A 237 1.01 13.40 24.74
CA ASP A 237 2.02 14.38 24.36
C ASP A 237 2.80 13.97 23.09
N ARG A 238 3.56 14.91 22.57
CA ARG A 238 4.32 14.68 21.34
C ARG A 238 5.37 13.57 21.50
N ALA A 239 6.00 13.44 22.66
CA ALA A 239 7.05 12.43 22.89
C ALA A 239 6.45 11.01 22.84
N ARG A 240 5.25 10.83 23.44
CA ARG A 240 4.51 9.57 23.40
C ARG A 240 4.09 9.24 21.96
N LEU A 241 3.50 10.18 21.24
CA LEU A 241 3.10 9.98 19.83
C LEU A 241 4.32 9.64 18.95
N ASP A 242 5.44 10.33 19.13
CA ASP A 242 6.65 10.11 18.36
C ASP A 242 7.31 8.75 18.61
N SER A 243 7.15 8.21 19.83
CA SER A 243 7.78 6.95 20.22
C SER A 243 6.96 5.71 19.85
N ILE A 244 5.67 5.84 19.68
CA ILE A 244 4.77 4.70 19.41
C ILE A 244 3.96 4.91 18.13
N GLU A 245 2.97 5.82 18.13
CA GLU A 245 2.02 5.94 17.03
C GLU A 245 2.68 6.36 15.72
N LEU A 246 3.52 7.39 15.76
CA LEU A 246 4.18 7.95 14.58
C LEU A 246 5.45 7.20 14.18
N PHE A 247 5.98 6.33 15.05
CA PHE A 247 7.27 5.68 14.79
C PHE A 247 7.27 4.85 13.49
N PRO A 248 6.30 3.94 13.23
CA PRO A 248 6.28 3.17 11.99
C PRO A 248 6.13 4.05 10.75
N PHE A 249 5.35 5.12 10.81
CA PHE A 249 5.18 6.06 9.70
C PHE A 249 6.46 6.84 9.38
N LYS A 250 7.22 7.25 10.41
CA LYS A 250 8.53 7.89 10.21
C LYS A 250 9.53 6.95 9.52
N GLU A 251 9.55 5.68 9.92
CA GLU A 251 10.41 4.68 9.28
C GLU A 251 9.96 4.39 7.83
N ALA A 252 8.65 4.39 7.56
CA ALA A 252 8.11 4.30 6.21
C ALA A 252 8.56 5.47 5.32
N VAL A 253 8.50 6.71 5.82
CA VAL A 253 8.99 7.90 5.11
C VAL A 253 10.51 7.83 4.86
N LYS A 254 11.29 7.44 5.86
CA LYS A 254 12.75 7.25 5.70
C LYS A 254 13.08 6.17 4.67
N ALA A 255 12.26 5.14 4.57
CA ALA A 255 12.40 4.09 3.58
C ALA A 255 12.00 4.53 2.15
N GLY A 256 11.41 5.72 2.00
CA GLY A 256 10.98 6.26 0.71
C GLY A 256 9.73 5.60 0.17
N LEU A 257 8.82 5.10 1.03
CA LEU A 257 7.57 4.46 0.62
C LEU A 257 6.59 5.49 0.04
N GLY A 258 5.79 5.07 -0.94
CA GLY A 258 5.07 5.96 -1.82
C GLY A 258 3.79 6.58 -1.27
N GLY A 259 3.15 5.97 -0.25
CA GLY A 259 1.87 6.46 0.24
C GLY A 259 1.64 6.33 1.74
N MET A 260 0.75 7.21 2.25
CA MET A 260 0.34 7.22 3.65
C MET A 260 -1.11 7.70 3.77
#